data_010b5284040cec779784a1cdda8d31fd
#
_entry.id   010b5284040cec779784a1cdda8d31fd
#
_cell.length_a   1.000
_cell.length_b   1.000
_cell.length_c   1.000
_cell.angle_alpha   90.00
_cell.angle_beta   90.00
_cell.angle_gamma   90.00
#
_symmetry.space_group_name_H-M   'P 1'
#
loop_
_entity.id
_entity.type
_entity.pdbx_description
1 polymer ?
#
loop_
_entity_poly.entity_id
_entity_poly.type
_entity_poly.pdbx_seq_one_letter_code
_entity_poly.pdbx_strand_id
1 'polypeptide(L)'
;VARAPLQQTDPPRVGGYRLVARLGAGGMGVVYLAETRDGQPVAVKVLRPELADNPEFRARFGREVTALTRIQGICTVRVIEADTEAPKPFLVTEYADGPSLSEYVDARGPLDPQMLYGLATGLAEALTAIHAAGIVHRDLKPSNVLLTAAGPKVIDFGIA
;
A
#
# COMPACT_ATOMS: atom_id res chain seq x y z
N VAL A 1 -6.99 8.96 0.81
CA VAL A 1 -7.63 7.75 1.37
C VAL A 1 -8.39 8.13 2.63
N ALA A 2 -9.65 7.72 2.72
CA ALA A 2 -10.48 7.96 3.90
C ALA A 2 -9.81 7.35 5.15
N ARG A 3 -9.68 8.13 6.21
CA ARG A 3 -9.11 7.70 7.49
C ARG A 3 -10.24 7.34 8.44
N ALA A 4 -10.33 6.07 8.85
CA ALA A 4 -11.25 5.63 9.87
C ALA A 4 -10.55 5.53 11.24
N PRO A 5 -11.23 5.75 12.37
CA PRO A 5 -10.65 5.58 13.68
C PRO A 5 -10.21 4.12 13.91
N LEU A 6 -9.23 3.94 14.78
CA LEU A 6 -8.86 2.60 15.25
C LEU A 6 -10.03 1.96 15.97
N GLN A 7 -10.19 0.65 15.80
CA GLN A 7 -11.16 -0.15 16.54
C GLN A 7 -10.57 -0.61 17.87
N GLN A 8 -11.40 -0.98 18.81
CA GLN A 8 -10.94 -1.48 20.13
C GLN A 8 -10.08 -2.75 20.03
N THR A 9 -10.24 -3.52 18.95
CA THR A 9 -9.47 -4.74 18.68
C THR A 9 -8.14 -4.46 17.97
N ASP A 10 -7.90 -3.23 17.52
CA ASP A 10 -6.64 -2.88 16.88
C ASP A 10 -5.52 -2.73 17.91
N PRO A 11 -4.32 -3.23 17.61
CA PRO A 11 -3.20 -3.02 18.50
C PRO A 11 -2.78 -1.54 18.47
N PRO A 12 -2.25 -1.00 19.58
CA PRO A 12 -1.73 0.37 19.60
C PRO A 12 -0.45 0.53 18.77
N ARG A 13 0.28 -0.56 18.55
CA ARG A 13 1.54 -0.59 17.79
C ARG A 13 1.68 -1.89 17.00
N VAL A 14 2.43 -1.81 15.90
CA VAL A 14 2.91 -2.96 15.12
C VAL A 14 4.40 -2.75 14.87
N GLY A 15 5.24 -3.69 15.33
CA GLY A 15 6.68 -3.47 15.34
C GLY A 15 7.06 -2.18 16.08
N GLY A 16 7.89 -1.36 15.45
CA GLY A 16 8.28 -0.04 15.98
C GLY A 16 7.27 1.09 15.75
N TYR A 17 6.15 0.85 15.04
CA TYR A 17 5.24 1.87 14.51
C TYR A 17 4.01 2.06 15.39
N ARG A 18 3.66 3.31 15.73
CA ARG A 18 2.45 3.66 16.46
C ARG A 18 1.28 3.80 15.50
N LEU A 19 0.23 3.01 15.66
CA LEU A 19 -0.95 3.10 14.81
C LEU A 19 -1.79 4.35 15.14
N VAL A 20 -2.28 5.02 14.09
CA VAL A 20 -3.01 6.28 14.20
C VAL A 20 -4.45 6.15 13.70
N ALA A 21 -4.64 5.49 12.56
CA ALA A 21 -5.94 5.32 11.93
C ALA A 21 -5.94 4.10 11.01
N ARG A 22 -7.12 3.62 10.62
CA ARG A 22 -7.28 2.66 9.53
C ARG A 22 -7.36 3.38 8.20
N LEU A 23 -6.60 2.92 7.20
CA LEU A 23 -6.67 3.36 5.81
C LEU A 23 -7.54 2.43 4.97
N GLY A 24 -7.62 1.16 5.34
CA GLY A 24 -8.42 0.18 4.63
C GLY A 24 -8.38 -1.21 5.28
N ALA A 25 -9.32 -2.05 4.89
CA ALA A 25 -9.36 -3.46 5.28
C ALA A 25 -9.82 -4.28 4.08
N GLY A 26 -9.20 -5.44 3.87
CA GLY A 26 -9.49 -6.32 2.76
C GLY A 26 -9.31 -7.80 3.12
N GLY A 27 -9.37 -8.65 2.11
CA GLY A 27 -9.22 -10.10 2.28
C GLY A 27 -7.88 -10.50 2.91
N MET A 28 -6.80 -9.78 2.63
CA MET A 28 -5.47 -10.11 3.12
C MET A 28 -5.12 -9.52 4.47
N GLY A 29 -5.74 -8.42 4.87
CA GLY A 29 -5.37 -7.75 6.10
C GLY A 29 -5.96 -6.37 6.26
N VAL A 30 -5.38 -5.62 7.18
CA VAL A 30 -5.75 -4.24 7.48
C VAL A 30 -4.55 -3.35 7.20
N VAL A 31 -4.81 -2.22 6.55
CA VAL A 31 -3.80 -1.18 6.31
C VAL A 31 -4.05 -0.03 7.28
N TYR A 32 -3.02 0.36 7.99
CA TYR A 32 -3.05 1.43 8.97
C TYR A 32 -2.18 2.60 8.54
N LEU A 33 -2.62 3.82 8.82
CA LEU A 33 -1.75 4.95 9.00
C LEU A 33 -1.03 4.77 10.33
N ALA A 34 0.28 4.87 10.31
CA ALA A 34 1.10 4.77 11.51
C ALA A 34 2.20 5.83 11.49
N GLU A 35 2.89 5.98 12.60
CA GLU A 35 4.01 6.90 12.76
C GLU A 35 5.26 6.16 13.23
N THR A 36 6.39 6.55 12.66
CA THR A 36 7.72 6.19 13.16
C THR A 36 7.99 6.81 14.53
N ARG A 37 9.12 6.47 15.15
CA ARG A 37 9.56 7.12 16.42
C ARG A 37 9.76 8.62 16.28
N ASP A 38 10.16 9.08 15.09
CA ASP A 38 10.39 10.49 14.75
C ASP A 38 9.14 11.20 14.24
N GLY A 39 7.96 10.56 14.35
CA GLY A 39 6.68 11.13 13.95
C GLY A 39 6.41 11.15 12.43
N GLN A 40 7.23 10.48 11.62
CA GLN A 40 6.98 10.42 10.16
C GLN A 40 5.83 9.47 9.84
N PRO A 41 4.89 9.87 8.96
CA PRO A 41 3.77 9.02 8.58
C PRO A 41 4.23 7.87 7.67
N VAL A 42 3.71 6.68 7.94
CA VAL A 42 3.91 5.46 7.15
C VAL A 42 2.61 4.70 6.99
N ALA A 43 2.51 3.85 5.98
CA ALA A 43 1.42 2.89 5.86
C ALA A 43 1.90 1.50 6.33
N VAL A 44 1.15 0.87 7.22
CA VAL A 44 1.46 -0.45 7.76
C VAL A 44 0.35 -1.43 7.40
N LYS A 45 0.65 -2.40 6.55
CA LYS A 45 -0.25 -3.50 6.20
C LYS A 45 0.03 -4.70 7.10
N VAL A 46 -0.96 -5.12 7.87
CA VAL A 46 -0.88 -6.28 8.78
C VAL A 46 -1.72 -7.40 8.20
N LEU A 47 -1.13 -8.58 8.08
CA LEU A 47 -1.85 -9.76 7.57
C LEU A 47 -2.89 -10.25 8.57
N ARG A 48 -3.97 -10.84 8.04
CA ARG A 48 -4.96 -11.56 8.85
C ARG A 48 -4.34 -12.79 9.50
N PRO A 49 -4.74 -13.14 10.73
CA PRO A 49 -4.25 -14.34 11.42
C PRO A 49 -4.39 -15.61 10.58
N GLU A 50 -5.53 -15.78 9.89
CA GLU A 50 -5.81 -16.98 9.09
C GLU A 50 -4.82 -17.18 7.94
N LEU A 51 -4.28 -16.08 7.39
CA LEU A 51 -3.24 -16.11 6.36
C LEU A 51 -1.83 -16.22 6.98
N ALA A 52 -1.64 -15.60 8.14
CA ALA A 52 -0.37 -15.67 8.87
C ALA A 52 -0.08 -17.10 9.36
N ASP A 53 -1.11 -17.87 9.71
CA ASP A 53 -1.00 -19.25 10.18
C ASP A 53 -0.79 -20.26 9.04
N ASN A 54 -0.95 -19.85 7.76
CA ASN A 54 -0.72 -20.70 6.60
C ASN A 54 0.74 -20.64 6.14
N PRO A 55 1.54 -21.73 6.26
CA PRO A 55 2.97 -21.70 5.92
C PRO A 55 3.24 -21.40 4.44
N GLU A 56 2.40 -21.88 3.51
CA GLU A 56 2.56 -21.65 2.08
C GLU A 56 2.31 -20.17 1.74
N PHE A 57 1.27 -19.57 2.35
CA PHE A 57 0.98 -18.15 2.19
C PHE A 57 2.10 -17.30 2.75
N ARG A 58 2.62 -17.61 3.96
CA ARG A 58 3.73 -16.90 4.59
C ARG A 58 4.99 -16.95 3.71
N ALA A 59 5.35 -18.12 3.20
CA ALA A 59 6.50 -18.27 2.31
C ALA A 59 6.33 -17.50 0.99
N ARG A 60 5.12 -17.45 0.42
CA ARG A 60 4.81 -16.64 -0.75
C ARG A 60 4.91 -15.15 -0.43
N PHE A 61 4.30 -14.72 0.67
CA PHE A 61 4.37 -13.33 1.15
C PHE A 61 5.81 -12.86 1.31
N GLY A 62 6.69 -13.68 1.93
CA GLY A 62 8.12 -13.36 2.08
C GLY A 62 8.83 -13.16 0.75
N ARG A 63 8.57 -14.02 -0.25
CA ARG A 63 9.15 -13.87 -1.60
C ARG A 63 8.64 -12.60 -2.29
N GLU A 64 7.36 -12.33 -2.21
CA GLU A 64 6.76 -11.14 -2.81
C GLU A 64 7.29 -9.86 -2.15
N VAL A 65 7.36 -9.80 -0.83
CA VAL A 65 7.96 -8.68 -0.09
C VAL A 65 9.41 -8.45 -0.53
N THR A 66 10.22 -9.51 -0.66
CA THR A 66 11.61 -9.39 -1.14
C THR A 66 11.68 -8.79 -2.55
N ALA A 67 10.74 -9.14 -3.43
CA ALA A 67 10.67 -8.55 -4.76
C ALA A 67 10.21 -7.07 -4.72
N LEU A 68 9.26 -6.73 -3.84
CA LEU A 68 8.78 -5.36 -3.66
C LEU A 68 9.89 -4.39 -3.23
N THR A 69 10.85 -4.83 -2.43
CA THR A 69 11.99 -3.98 -2.01
C THR A 69 12.89 -3.55 -3.17
N ARG A 70 12.80 -4.23 -4.33
CA ARG A 70 13.57 -3.92 -5.54
C ARG A 70 12.91 -2.89 -6.45
N ILE A 71 11.64 -2.57 -6.20
CA ILE A 71 10.93 -1.59 -7.03
C ILE A 71 11.48 -0.20 -6.75
N GLN A 72 11.95 0.46 -7.79
CA GLN A 72 12.43 1.84 -7.77
C GLN A 72 11.64 2.63 -8.80
N GLY A 73 10.63 3.35 -8.36
CA GLY A 73 9.79 4.17 -9.23
C GLY A 73 9.19 5.36 -8.48
N ILE A 74 9.11 6.49 -9.15
CA ILE A 74 8.52 7.72 -8.57
C ILE A 74 7.03 7.52 -8.35
N CYS A 75 6.37 6.77 -9.24
CA CYS A 75 4.92 6.53 -9.21
C CYS A 75 4.53 5.24 -8.46
N THR A 76 5.43 4.68 -7.64
CA THR A 76 5.16 3.57 -6.71
C THR A 76 5.42 4.00 -5.27
N VAL A 77 4.87 3.27 -4.30
CA VAL A 77 5.23 3.46 -2.89
C VAL A 77 6.46 2.61 -2.55
N ARG A 78 7.41 3.21 -1.85
CA ARG A 78 8.63 2.53 -1.43
C ARG A 78 8.39 1.67 -0.19
N VAL A 79 8.89 0.44 -0.20
CA VAL A 79 8.96 -0.40 0.99
C VAL A 79 10.04 0.14 1.95
N ILE A 80 9.67 0.33 3.22
CA ILE A 80 10.55 0.80 4.29
C ILE A 80 11.06 -0.38 5.11
N GLU A 81 10.14 -1.25 5.53
CA GLU A 81 10.43 -2.40 6.39
C GLU A 81 9.39 -3.49 6.17
N ALA A 82 9.75 -4.73 6.43
CA ALA A 82 8.79 -5.81 6.56
C ALA A 82 9.30 -6.84 7.56
N ASP A 83 8.38 -7.41 8.33
CA ASP A 83 8.65 -8.57 9.16
C ASP A 83 7.68 -9.69 8.77
N THR A 84 8.20 -10.65 8.02
CA THR A 84 7.45 -11.79 7.51
C THR A 84 7.43 -12.96 8.49
N GLU A 85 8.33 -12.94 9.50
CA GLU A 85 8.47 -13.98 10.52
C GLU A 85 7.74 -13.65 11.82
N ALA A 86 7.30 -12.39 11.99
CA ALA A 86 6.52 -12.00 13.16
C ALA A 86 5.25 -12.88 13.32
N PRO A 87 4.74 -13.05 14.55
CA PRO A 87 3.46 -13.72 14.78
C PRO A 87 2.29 -13.08 14.00
N LYS A 88 2.38 -11.77 13.76
CA LYS A 88 1.51 -11.01 12.85
C LYS A 88 2.39 -10.36 11.79
N PRO A 89 2.61 -11.02 10.65
CA PRO A 89 3.45 -10.47 9.59
C PRO A 89 2.92 -9.12 9.10
N PHE A 90 3.85 -8.21 8.82
CA PHE A 90 3.50 -6.87 8.37
C PHE A 90 4.48 -6.33 7.32
N LEU A 91 4.00 -5.37 6.55
CA LEU A 91 4.75 -4.61 5.56
C LEU A 91 4.56 -3.12 5.83
N VAL A 92 5.64 -2.37 5.85
CA VAL A 92 5.65 -0.92 6.01
C VAL A 92 6.10 -0.26 4.71
N THR A 93 5.31 0.68 4.24
CA THR A 93 5.62 1.50 3.07
C THR A 93 5.58 2.98 3.40
N GLU A 94 6.15 3.80 2.54
CA GLU A 94 5.92 5.24 2.62
C GLU A 94 4.41 5.52 2.56
N TYR A 95 3.98 6.52 3.32
CA TYR A 95 2.60 6.99 3.26
C TYR A 95 2.44 7.97 2.10
N ALA A 96 1.53 7.65 1.18
CA ALA A 96 1.15 8.52 0.09
C ALA A 96 -0.15 9.24 0.45
N ASP A 97 -0.10 10.57 0.63
CA ASP A 97 -1.27 11.37 1.00
C ASP A 97 -2.01 11.83 -0.26
N GLY A 98 -3.27 11.43 -0.36
CA GLY A 98 -4.16 11.78 -1.46
C GLY A 98 -5.36 10.83 -1.52
N PRO A 99 -6.44 11.23 -2.21
CA PRO A 99 -7.58 10.35 -2.48
C PRO A 99 -7.15 9.24 -3.44
N SER A 100 -7.81 8.10 -3.39
CA SER A 100 -7.74 7.15 -4.49
C SER A 100 -8.42 7.71 -5.74
N LEU A 101 -8.03 7.21 -6.90
CA LEU A 101 -8.68 7.57 -8.16
C LEU A 101 -10.18 7.28 -8.12
N SER A 102 -10.61 6.19 -7.45
CA SER A 102 -12.02 5.89 -7.23
C SER A 102 -12.69 6.98 -6.41
N GLU A 103 -12.16 7.31 -5.22
CA GLU A 103 -12.70 8.38 -4.36
C GLU A 103 -12.77 9.74 -5.09
N TYR A 104 -11.76 10.03 -5.91
CA TYR A 104 -11.74 11.28 -6.68
C TYR A 104 -12.86 11.33 -7.72
N VAL A 105 -13.03 10.26 -8.52
CA VAL A 105 -14.05 10.20 -9.57
C VAL A 105 -15.45 10.18 -8.96
N ASP A 106 -15.66 9.47 -7.85
CA ASP A 106 -16.95 9.44 -7.15
C ASP A 106 -17.33 10.83 -6.60
N ALA A 107 -16.36 11.62 -6.14
CA ALA A 107 -16.61 12.93 -5.55
C ALA A 107 -16.66 14.07 -6.57
N ARG A 108 -15.91 13.99 -7.68
CA ARG A 108 -15.68 15.11 -8.62
C ARG A 108 -16.04 14.80 -10.07
N GLY A 109 -16.39 13.55 -10.38
CA GLY A 109 -16.63 13.11 -11.74
C GLY A 109 -15.36 12.78 -12.54
N PRO A 110 -15.44 12.65 -13.85
CA PRO A 110 -14.32 12.26 -14.70
C PRO A 110 -13.16 13.26 -14.62
N LEU A 111 -11.94 12.74 -14.84
CA LEU A 111 -10.73 13.56 -14.92
C LEU A 111 -10.77 14.48 -16.16
N ASP A 112 -10.23 15.67 -16.02
CA ASP A 112 -9.95 16.51 -17.19
C ASP A 112 -8.81 15.89 -18.04
N PRO A 113 -8.67 16.30 -19.32
CA PRO A 113 -7.67 15.73 -20.23
C PRO A 113 -6.23 15.84 -19.71
N GLN A 114 -5.85 16.92 -19.03
CA GLN A 114 -4.49 17.13 -18.52
C GLN A 114 -4.20 16.15 -17.37
N MET A 115 -5.13 16.01 -16.44
CA MET A 115 -5.04 15.02 -15.35
C MET A 115 -4.99 13.60 -15.89
N LEU A 116 -5.80 13.30 -16.93
CA LEU A 116 -5.82 11.97 -17.55
C LEU A 116 -4.48 11.63 -18.19
N TYR A 117 -3.84 12.56 -18.91
CA TYR A 117 -2.50 12.34 -19.47
C TYR A 117 -1.44 12.14 -18.37
N GLY A 118 -1.48 12.94 -17.30
CA GLY A 118 -0.59 12.79 -16.15
C GLY A 118 -0.77 11.42 -15.48
N LEU A 119 -2.02 10.99 -15.29
CA LEU A 119 -2.34 9.68 -14.75
C LEU A 119 -1.81 8.56 -15.65
N ALA A 120 -2.07 8.61 -16.96
CA ALA A 120 -1.62 7.59 -17.90
C ALA A 120 -0.09 7.44 -17.92
N THR A 121 0.63 8.58 -17.94
CA THR A 121 2.10 8.59 -17.87
C THR A 121 2.62 8.00 -16.58
N GLY A 122 2.07 8.39 -15.44
CA GLY A 122 2.48 7.87 -14.14
C GLY A 122 2.17 6.38 -13.95
N LEU A 123 1.04 5.90 -14.48
CA LEU A 123 0.72 4.46 -14.45
C LEU A 123 1.69 3.66 -15.34
N ALA A 124 2.05 4.17 -16.52
CA ALA A 124 3.02 3.51 -17.39
C ALA A 124 4.39 3.42 -16.72
N GLU A 125 4.84 4.49 -16.05
CA GLU A 125 6.09 4.51 -15.29
C GLU A 125 6.04 3.52 -14.12
N ALA A 126 4.97 3.53 -13.33
CA ALA A 126 4.78 2.60 -12.22
C ALA A 126 4.83 1.14 -12.68
N LEU A 127 4.09 0.80 -13.75
CA LEU A 127 4.08 -0.55 -14.29
C LEU A 127 5.45 -0.96 -14.85
N THR A 128 6.17 -0.04 -15.48
CA THR A 128 7.54 -0.29 -15.95
C THR A 128 8.47 -0.66 -14.78
N ALA A 129 8.41 0.09 -13.67
CA ALA A 129 9.22 -0.18 -12.48
C ALA A 129 8.82 -1.52 -11.81
N ILE A 130 7.52 -1.82 -11.71
CA ILE A 130 7.00 -3.06 -11.15
C ILE A 130 7.45 -4.26 -12.00
N HIS A 131 7.30 -4.20 -13.31
CA HIS A 131 7.68 -5.28 -14.23
C HIS A 131 9.21 -5.48 -14.30
N ALA A 132 9.98 -4.41 -14.22
CA ALA A 132 11.44 -4.51 -14.13
C ALA A 132 11.94 -5.25 -12.87
N ALA A 133 11.16 -5.20 -11.77
CA ALA A 133 11.42 -6.00 -10.57
C ALA A 133 10.91 -7.46 -10.68
N GLY A 134 10.37 -7.87 -11.82
CA GLY A 134 9.83 -9.21 -12.05
C GLY A 134 8.46 -9.45 -11.40
N ILE A 135 7.74 -8.38 -11.06
CA ILE A 135 6.42 -8.45 -10.41
C ILE A 135 5.33 -8.10 -11.41
N VAL A 136 4.17 -8.74 -11.26
CA VAL A 136 2.92 -8.35 -11.90
C VAL A 136 1.98 -7.84 -10.82
N HIS A 137 1.31 -6.71 -11.04
CA HIS A 137 0.46 -6.09 -10.00
C HIS A 137 -0.76 -6.96 -9.64
N ARG A 138 -1.38 -7.61 -10.59
CA ARG A 138 -2.54 -8.54 -10.49
C ARG A 138 -3.87 -7.92 -10.03
N ASP A 139 -3.85 -6.79 -9.32
CA ASP A 139 -5.06 -6.11 -8.80
C ASP A 139 -5.02 -4.59 -9.08
N LEU A 140 -4.56 -4.19 -10.28
CA LEU A 140 -4.56 -2.78 -10.65
C LEU A 140 -6.00 -2.31 -10.91
N LYS A 141 -6.44 -1.35 -10.09
CA LYS A 141 -7.80 -0.79 -10.13
C LYS A 141 -7.78 0.65 -9.56
N PRO A 142 -8.82 1.46 -9.83
CA PRO A 142 -8.85 2.85 -9.37
C PRO A 142 -8.65 3.06 -7.86
N SER A 143 -9.09 2.12 -7.02
CA SER A 143 -8.86 2.19 -5.57
C SER A 143 -7.41 1.95 -5.15
N ASN A 144 -6.57 1.36 -6.04
CA ASN A 144 -5.15 1.11 -5.80
C ASN A 144 -4.23 2.13 -6.48
N VAL A 145 -4.79 3.27 -6.91
CA VAL A 145 -4.06 4.41 -7.46
C VAL A 145 -4.38 5.64 -6.65
N LEU A 146 -3.40 6.22 -5.97
CA LEU A 146 -3.57 7.45 -5.19
C LEU A 146 -3.17 8.66 -6.03
N LEU A 147 -3.98 9.71 -5.95
CA LEU A 147 -3.69 11.01 -6.58
C LEU A 147 -3.04 11.93 -5.56
N THR A 148 -1.72 11.98 -5.54
CA THR A 148 -0.95 12.82 -4.62
C THR A 148 -0.52 14.13 -5.28
N ALA A 149 -0.06 15.09 -4.48
CA ALA A 149 0.51 16.34 -4.98
C ALA A 149 1.76 16.13 -5.86
N ALA A 150 2.48 15.02 -5.66
CA ALA A 150 3.67 14.64 -6.44
C ALA A 150 3.35 13.78 -7.70
N GLY A 151 2.06 13.54 -7.97
CA GLY A 151 1.59 12.69 -9.07
C GLY A 151 0.93 11.39 -8.59
N PRO A 152 0.52 10.51 -9.50
CA PRO A 152 -0.13 9.27 -9.14
C PRO A 152 0.84 8.30 -8.47
N LYS A 153 0.35 7.56 -7.47
CA LYS A 153 1.09 6.49 -6.77
C LYS A 153 0.30 5.19 -6.85
N VAL A 154 0.91 4.17 -7.40
CA VAL A 154 0.35 2.81 -7.39
C VAL A 154 0.68 2.15 -6.06
N ILE A 155 -0.34 1.58 -5.43
CA ILE A 155 -0.24 0.89 -4.13
C ILE A 155 -0.76 -0.54 -4.23
N ASP A 156 -0.50 -1.33 -3.21
CA ASP A 156 -1.09 -2.67 -3.01
C ASP A 156 -0.79 -3.69 -4.13
N PHE A 157 0.43 -3.66 -4.69
CA PHE A 157 0.85 -4.55 -5.76
C PHE A 157 1.46 -5.86 -5.24
N GLY A 158 1.18 -6.97 -5.94
CA GLY A 158 1.93 -8.23 -5.85
C GLY A 158 1.64 -9.14 -4.68
N ILE A 159 0.87 -8.77 -3.68
CA ILE A 159 0.64 -9.58 -2.46
C ILE A 159 -0.72 -10.31 -2.58
N ALA A 160 -0.86 -11.17 -3.56
CA ALA A 160 -2.10 -11.96 -3.75
C ALA A 160 -1.83 -13.46 -3.83
#